data_da70a2f1d89421854e9b5f3f4c314f14
#
_entry.id   da70a2f1d89421854e9b5f3f4c314f14
#
_cell.length_a   1.000
_cell.length_b   1.000
_cell.length_c   1.000
_cell.angle_alpha   90.00
_cell.angle_beta   90.00
_cell.angle_gamma   90.00
#
_symmetry.space_group_name_H-M   'P 1'
#
loop_
_entity.id
_entity.type
_entity.pdbx_description
1 polymer ?
#
loop_
_entity_poly.entity_id
_entity_poly.type
_entity_poly.pdbx_seq_one_letter_code
_entity_poly.pdbx_strand_id
1 'polypeptide(L)'
;KSPADCTNDEVYFKSCSCGEISTTETFTVAGTQLGHAWASVWSKETDNHWKECSRCHEKKDEAAHDFKWVVDREATATKKGSKHEECKVCSYNKAAVEIPATGSTTKPTDPTQTNPSPGAESPKTGDNNNLMMWIALLFISGGILTGVMVFDKRKRHSVK
;
A
#
# COMPACT_ATOMS: atom_id res chain seq x y z
N LYS A 1 11.46 19.81 40.37
CA LYS A 1 11.23 20.47 39.09
C LYS A 1 11.15 19.43 37.97
N SER A 2 10.14 19.51 37.15
CA SER A 2 10.04 18.76 35.90
C SER A 2 10.06 19.74 34.72
N PRO A 3 10.97 19.62 33.75
CA PRO A 3 10.97 20.48 32.59
C PRO A 3 9.73 20.21 31.74
N ALA A 4 9.35 21.18 30.93
CA ALA A 4 8.34 21.00 29.90
C ALA A 4 8.79 19.94 28.89
N ASP A 5 7.82 19.18 28.39
CA ASP A 5 8.00 18.25 27.27
C ASP A 5 7.05 18.59 26.11
N CYS A 6 6.84 17.67 25.17
CA CYS A 6 6.00 17.94 24.00
C CYS A 6 4.53 18.20 24.37
N THR A 7 4.04 17.61 25.46
CA THR A 7 2.63 17.57 25.83
C THR A 7 2.35 18.16 27.21
N ASN A 8 3.36 18.23 28.06
CA ASN A 8 3.22 18.69 29.43
C ASN A 8 3.94 20.02 29.65
N ASP A 9 3.30 20.85 30.42
CA ASP A 9 3.85 22.10 30.92
C ASP A 9 4.94 21.88 31.97
N GLU A 10 5.79 22.88 32.16
CA GLU A 10 6.84 22.86 33.15
C GLU A 10 6.25 22.93 34.58
N VAL A 11 6.77 22.09 35.46
CA VAL A 11 6.32 22.00 36.85
C VAL A 11 7.45 22.39 37.83
N TYR A 12 7.17 23.26 38.74
CA TYR A 12 8.09 23.69 39.79
C TYR A 12 7.56 23.34 41.17
N PHE A 13 8.45 23.12 42.11
CA PHE A 13 8.09 23.10 43.55
C PHE A 13 7.81 24.51 44.01
N LYS A 14 6.81 24.67 44.90
CA LYS A 14 6.54 25.94 45.55
C LYS A 14 7.68 26.26 46.54
N SER A 15 7.98 27.52 46.72
CA SER A 15 8.90 28.02 47.74
C SER A 15 8.23 29.13 48.54
N CYS A 16 8.60 29.22 49.82
CA CYS A 16 8.17 30.33 50.67
C CYS A 16 9.11 31.56 50.47
N SER A 17 8.67 32.71 50.94
CA SER A 17 9.52 33.91 50.99
C SER A 17 10.72 33.75 51.96
N CYS A 18 10.72 32.72 52.79
CA CYS A 18 11.81 32.35 53.69
C CYS A 18 12.94 31.55 52.98
N GLY A 19 12.74 31.18 51.71
CA GLY A 19 13.71 30.44 50.91
C GLY A 19 13.58 28.90 50.97
N GLU A 20 12.66 28.35 51.80
CA GLU A 20 12.41 26.92 51.80
C GLU A 20 11.61 26.47 50.59
N ILE A 21 12.01 25.33 49.98
CA ILE A 21 11.36 24.72 48.85
C ILE A 21 10.52 23.53 49.34
N SER A 22 9.24 23.52 49.00
CA SER A 22 8.37 22.38 49.26
C SER A 22 8.85 21.14 48.50
N THR A 23 8.78 20.00 49.16
CA THR A 23 9.07 18.70 48.55
C THR A 23 7.81 18.01 48.00
N THR A 24 6.63 18.56 48.31
CA THR A 24 5.32 17.95 47.96
C THR A 24 4.41 18.87 47.17
N GLU A 25 4.45 20.17 47.44
CA GLU A 25 3.60 21.13 46.74
C GLU A 25 4.28 21.65 45.46
N THR A 26 3.55 21.56 44.34
CA THR A 26 4.02 22.03 43.05
C THR A 26 3.08 23.06 42.46
N PHE A 27 3.55 23.78 41.44
CA PHE A 27 2.73 24.58 40.53
C PHE A 27 3.18 24.37 39.08
N THR A 28 2.24 24.46 38.16
CA THR A 28 2.47 24.31 36.71
C THR A 28 2.48 25.67 36.06
N VAL A 29 3.44 25.90 35.17
CA VAL A 29 3.53 27.12 34.35
C VAL A 29 2.82 26.87 33.05
N ALA A 30 1.58 27.29 32.96
CA ALA A 30 0.74 27.06 31.78
C ALA A 30 1.33 27.65 30.49
N GLY A 31 1.19 26.93 29.40
CA GLY A 31 1.64 27.36 28.06
C GLY A 31 3.14 27.17 27.81
N THR A 32 3.82 26.38 28.64
CA THR A 32 5.25 26.07 28.45
C THR A 32 5.48 24.76 27.66
N GLN A 33 4.43 24.04 27.28
CA GLN A 33 4.51 22.85 26.43
C GLN A 33 5.30 23.15 25.16
N LEU A 34 6.24 22.27 24.83
CA LEU A 34 7.11 22.48 23.64
C LEU A 34 6.43 22.12 22.33
N GLY A 35 5.32 21.38 22.37
CA GLY A 35 4.69 20.79 21.19
C GLY A 35 5.57 19.75 20.50
N HIS A 36 5.01 19.01 19.56
CA HIS A 36 5.79 18.07 18.77
C HIS A 36 6.51 18.74 17.60
N ALA A 37 7.77 18.39 17.41
CA ALA A 37 8.57 18.78 16.25
C ALA A 37 8.66 17.59 15.29
N TRP A 38 7.67 17.44 14.43
CA TRP A 38 7.58 16.34 13.47
C TRP A 38 8.65 16.46 12.38
N ALA A 39 9.36 15.34 12.12
CA ALA A 39 10.35 15.30 11.05
C ALA A 39 9.67 15.52 9.68
N SER A 40 10.33 16.27 8.80
CA SER A 40 9.88 16.45 7.41
C SER A 40 10.04 15.17 6.59
N VAL A 41 11.07 14.36 6.90
CA VAL A 41 11.36 13.08 6.26
C VAL A 41 10.57 11.98 6.95
N TRP A 42 10.19 10.93 6.19
CA TRP A 42 9.57 9.74 6.74
C TRP A 42 10.61 8.81 7.36
N SER A 43 10.37 8.39 8.59
CA SER A 43 11.00 7.21 9.18
C SER A 43 10.34 5.97 8.60
N LYS A 44 11.11 4.89 8.38
CA LYS A 44 10.61 3.69 7.69
C LYS A 44 11.34 2.44 8.13
N GLU A 45 10.60 1.34 8.22
CA GLU A 45 11.06 -0.02 8.45
C GLU A 45 10.52 -0.95 7.35
N THR A 46 10.61 -2.26 7.53
CA THR A 46 10.18 -3.24 6.52
C THR A 46 8.69 -3.14 6.17
N ASP A 47 7.84 -2.90 7.17
CA ASP A 47 6.39 -3.00 7.01
C ASP A 47 5.70 -1.64 7.01
N ASN A 48 6.21 -0.68 7.78
CA ASN A 48 5.56 0.59 8.06
C ASN A 48 6.48 1.80 7.82
N HIS A 49 5.84 2.96 7.68
CA HIS A 49 6.47 4.27 7.73
C HIS A 49 5.69 5.19 8.68
N TRP A 50 6.37 6.20 9.23
CA TRP A 50 5.78 7.19 10.15
C TRP A 50 6.56 8.49 10.13
N LYS A 51 5.97 9.54 10.72
CA LYS A 51 6.68 10.77 11.08
C LYS A 51 7.07 10.68 12.54
N GLU A 52 8.33 10.93 12.84
CA GLU A 52 8.85 10.89 14.20
C GLU A 52 9.05 12.31 14.76
N CYS A 53 8.66 12.50 16.02
CA CYS A 53 8.97 13.73 16.72
C CYS A 53 10.44 13.75 17.13
N SER A 54 11.19 14.79 16.73
CA SER A 54 12.61 14.92 17.06
C SER A 54 12.90 15.19 18.55
N ARG A 55 11.88 15.48 19.35
CA ARG A 55 12.03 15.76 20.79
C ARG A 55 11.68 14.58 21.69
N CYS A 56 10.59 13.89 21.39
CA CYS A 56 10.07 12.80 22.26
C CYS A 56 10.00 11.44 21.57
N HIS A 57 10.39 11.36 20.27
CA HIS A 57 10.36 10.14 19.47
C HIS A 57 8.98 9.52 19.27
N GLU A 58 7.92 10.26 19.58
CA GLU A 58 6.56 9.81 19.31
C GLU A 58 6.34 9.71 17.80
N LYS A 59 5.56 8.70 17.40
CA LYS A 59 5.22 8.42 16.00
C LYS A 59 3.88 9.04 15.64
N LYS A 60 3.81 9.63 14.45
CA LYS A 60 2.58 10.16 13.85
C LYS A 60 2.42 9.64 12.42
N ASP A 61 1.18 9.49 11.97
CA ASP A 61 0.83 9.04 10.61
C ASP A 61 1.46 7.67 10.27
N GLU A 62 1.56 6.78 11.28
CA GLU A 62 2.08 5.44 11.07
C GLU A 62 1.11 4.65 10.19
N ALA A 63 1.65 4.11 9.09
CA ALA A 63 0.88 3.33 8.12
C ALA A 63 1.76 2.28 7.44
N ALA A 64 1.12 1.21 6.96
CA ALA A 64 1.78 0.23 6.10
C ALA A 64 2.17 0.85 4.76
N HIS A 65 3.19 0.26 4.10
CA HIS A 65 3.63 0.72 2.79
C HIS A 65 2.58 0.45 1.70
N ASP A 66 2.29 1.47 0.91
CA ASP A 66 1.53 1.35 -0.35
C ASP A 66 2.52 1.30 -1.52
N PHE A 67 2.75 0.09 -2.03
CA PHE A 67 3.75 -0.15 -3.05
C PHE A 67 3.22 0.07 -4.47
N LYS A 68 4.11 0.53 -5.35
CA LYS A 68 3.99 0.53 -6.81
C LYS A 68 5.21 -0.16 -7.42
N TRP A 69 5.04 -0.76 -8.59
CA TRP A 69 6.16 -1.26 -9.36
C TRP A 69 6.89 -0.11 -10.08
N VAL A 70 8.20 -0.13 -9.98
CA VAL A 70 9.10 0.75 -10.72
C VAL A 70 10.04 -0.12 -11.55
N VAL A 71 10.13 0.14 -12.85
CA VAL A 71 11.04 -0.58 -13.74
C VAL A 71 12.39 0.11 -13.71
N ASP A 72 13.42 -0.60 -13.24
CA ASP A 72 14.80 -0.09 -13.20
C ASP A 72 15.48 -0.23 -14.55
N ARG A 73 15.18 -1.32 -15.23
CA ARG A 73 15.69 -1.64 -16.56
C ARG A 73 14.68 -2.49 -17.33
N GLU A 74 14.33 -2.04 -18.51
CA GLU A 74 13.46 -2.79 -19.40
C GLU A 74 14.12 -4.09 -19.87
N ALA A 75 13.31 -5.15 -20.01
CA ALA A 75 13.75 -6.38 -20.66
C ALA A 75 13.79 -6.19 -22.17
N THR A 76 14.78 -6.79 -22.81
CA THR A 76 14.87 -6.87 -24.28
C THR A 76 14.67 -8.30 -24.74
N ALA A 77 14.71 -8.53 -26.06
CA ALA A 77 14.61 -9.88 -26.60
C ALA A 77 15.68 -10.85 -26.06
N THR A 78 16.88 -10.34 -25.75
CA THR A 78 18.02 -11.16 -25.34
C THR A 78 18.55 -10.85 -23.93
N LYS A 79 18.13 -9.74 -23.33
CA LYS A 79 18.58 -9.33 -22.00
C LYS A 79 17.42 -9.21 -21.03
N LYS A 80 17.63 -9.71 -19.84
CA LYS A 80 16.70 -9.58 -18.74
C LYS A 80 16.62 -8.13 -18.24
N GLY A 81 15.45 -7.69 -17.85
CA GLY A 81 15.20 -6.44 -17.16
C GLY A 81 15.23 -6.59 -15.63
N SER A 82 14.94 -5.51 -14.93
CA SER A 82 14.74 -5.50 -13.48
C SER A 82 13.69 -4.48 -13.07
N LYS A 83 12.97 -4.77 -12.02
CA LYS A 83 11.99 -3.88 -11.39
C LYS A 83 12.00 -4.08 -9.88
N HIS A 84 11.58 -3.06 -9.14
CA HIS A 84 11.38 -3.16 -7.70
C HIS A 84 10.02 -2.57 -7.29
N GLU A 85 9.59 -2.90 -6.09
CA GLU A 85 8.46 -2.23 -5.45
C GLU A 85 8.96 -1.03 -4.64
N GLU A 86 8.42 0.16 -4.91
CA GLU A 86 8.68 1.41 -4.20
C GLU A 86 7.42 1.89 -3.48
N CYS A 87 7.54 2.25 -2.21
CA CYS A 87 6.44 2.88 -1.48
C CYS A 87 6.15 4.28 -2.03
N LYS A 88 4.90 4.54 -2.38
CA LYS A 88 4.42 5.82 -2.95
C LYS A 88 4.59 7.01 -2.00
N VAL A 89 4.68 6.76 -0.69
CA VAL A 89 4.69 7.80 0.36
C VAL A 89 6.11 8.09 0.83
N CYS A 90 6.86 7.05 1.21
CA CYS A 90 8.16 7.21 1.88
C CYS A 90 9.35 6.79 1.01
N SER A 91 9.11 6.33 -0.21
CA SER A 91 10.15 5.80 -1.12
C SER A 91 11.00 4.69 -0.49
N TYR A 92 10.37 3.82 0.32
CA TYR A 92 10.98 2.58 0.75
C TYR A 92 10.96 1.60 -0.41
N ASN A 93 12.12 1.00 -0.73
CA ASN A 93 12.26 0.08 -1.85
C ASN A 93 12.47 -1.34 -1.35
N LYS A 94 11.71 -2.30 -1.91
CA LYS A 94 12.02 -3.71 -1.76
C LYS A 94 13.15 -4.13 -2.72
N ALA A 95 13.72 -5.31 -2.49
CA ALA A 95 14.72 -5.88 -3.37
C ALA A 95 14.20 -5.98 -4.81
N ALA A 96 15.06 -5.64 -5.77
CA ALA A 96 14.71 -5.73 -7.18
C ALA A 96 14.51 -7.19 -7.60
N VAL A 97 13.51 -7.40 -8.46
CA VAL A 97 13.21 -8.68 -9.08
C VAL A 97 13.50 -8.62 -10.58
N GLU A 98 13.85 -9.76 -11.13
CA GLU A 98 14.21 -9.87 -12.53
C GLU A 98 12.95 -9.88 -13.41
N ILE A 99 13.01 -9.19 -14.56
CA ILE A 99 12.04 -9.30 -15.64
C ILE A 99 12.67 -10.23 -16.70
N PRO A 100 12.07 -11.37 -17.02
CA PRO A 100 12.61 -12.27 -18.04
C PRO A 100 12.80 -11.57 -19.39
N ALA A 101 13.82 -11.98 -20.14
CA ALA A 101 13.98 -11.52 -21.52
C ALA A 101 12.76 -11.91 -22.37
N THR A 102 12.30 -10.99 -23.22
CA THR A 102 11.05 -11.16 -23.98
C THR A 102 11.16 -12.21 -25.09
N GLY A 103 12.35 -12.72 -25.36
CA GLY A 103 12.64 -13.67 -26.43
C GLY A 103 12.52 -13.01 -27.82
N SER A 104 13.44 -13.29 -28.71
CA SER A 104 13.20 -12.99 -30.11
C SER A 104 12.41 -14.17 -30.71
N THR A 105 11.13 -13.99 -30.98
CA THR A 105 10.47 -14.84 -31.97
C THR A 105 11.09 -14.50 -33.32
N THR A 106 12.27 -15.05 -33.60
CA THR A 106 12.71 -15.17 -34.96
C THR A 106 11.68 -16.05 -35.64
N LYS A 107 10.78 -15.42 -36.40
CA LYS A 107 10.00 -16.11 -37.41
C LYS A 107 10.99 -17.02 -38.15
N PRO A 108 10.76 -18.34 -38.25
CA PRO A 108 11.59 -19.19 -39.07
C PRO A 108 11.54 -18.62 -40.50
N THR A 109 12.68 -18.20 -41.00
CA THR A 109 12.85 -17.89 -42.43
C THR A 109 12.64 -19.19 -43.18
N ASP A 110 11.59 -19.22 -43.97
CA ASP A 110 11.18 -20.30 -44.83
C ASP A 110 12.35 -20.74 -45.77
N PRO A 111 12.84 -21.97 -45.69
CA PRO A 111 13.60 -22.55 -46.79
C PRO A 111 12.65 -23.32 -47.70
N THR A 112 12.29 -22.69 -48.82
CA THR A 112 12.02 -23.35 -50.10
C THR A 112 10.89 -24.41 -50.12
N GLN A 113 9.84 -24.03 -50.82
CA GLN A 113 8.78 -24.90 -51.31
C GLN A 113 9.27 -26.24 -51.83
N THR A 114 8.70 -27.31 -51.26
CA THR A 114 8.45 -28.55 -52.04
C THR A 114 7.03 -29.02 -51.70
N ASN A 115 6.31 -29.30 -52.75
CA ASN A 115 4.91 -29.52 -52.98
C ASN A 115 4.26 -30.66 -52.12
N PRO A 116 2.94 -30.65 -51.95
CA PRO A 116 2.24 -31.26 -50.83
C PRO A 116 1.96 -32.73 -50.99
N SER A 117 2.03 -33.45 -49.85
CA SER A 117 1.30 -34.71 -49.69
C SER A 117 0.13 -34.46 -48.71
N PRO A 118 -1.07 -34.97 -49.00
CA PRO A 118 -2.24 -34.71 -48.15
C PRO A 118 -2.27 -35.65 -46.98
N GLY A 119 -2.42 -35.09 -45.79
CA GLY A 119 -2.77 -35.84 -44.60
C GLY A 119 -1.90 -35.62 -43.36
N ALA A 120 -2.05 -34.47 -42.74
CA ALA A 120 -1.73 -34.32 -41.32
C ALA A 120 -2.69 -33.30 -40.70
N GLU A 121 -3.56 -33.78 -39.84
CA GLU A 121 -4.46 -32.93 -39.04
C GLU A 121 -3.67 -31.94 -38.22
N SER A 122 -4.08 -30.67 -38.32
CA SER A 122 -3.61 -29.58 -37.45
C SER A 122 -3.86 -29.93 -36.01
N PRO A 123 -2.88 -29.78 -35.09
CA PRO A 123 -3.17 -29.84 -33.68
C PRO A 123 -4.13 -28.71 -33.33
N LYS A 124 -5.34 -29.07 -32.88
CA LYS A 124 -6.28 -28.16 -32.23
C LYS A 124 -5.61 -27.56 -30.99
N THR A 125 -5.13 -26.35 -31.08
CA THR A 125 -4.87 -25.52 -29.93
C THR A 125 -6.22 -25.25 -29.30
N GLY A 126 -6.58 -26.05 -28.28
CA GLY A 126 -7.77 -25.87 -27.50
C GLY A 126 -7.63 -24.64 -26.61
N ASP A 127 -7.99 -23.49 -27.16
CA ASP A 127 -8.26 -22.30 -26.38
C ASP A 127 -9.63 -22.47 -25.73
N ASN A 128 -9.64 -23.21 -24.61
CA ASN A 128 -10.81 -23.33 -23.75
C ASN A 128 -10.99 -22.03 -22.94
N ASN A 129 -11.12 -20.93 -23.65
CA ASN A 129 -11.55 -19.67 -23.07
C ASN A 129 -13.03 -19.78 -22.72
N ASN A 130 -13.32 -20.33 -21.53
CA ASN A 130 -14.66 -20.34 -20.95
C ASN A 130 -15.11 -18.91 -20.54
N LEU A 131 -14.72 -17.90 -21.34
CA LEU A 131 -15.09 -16.50 -21.11
C LEU A 131 -16.60 -16.33 -21.02
N MET A 132 -17.36 -17.05 -21.85
CA MET A 132 -18.81 -17.04 -21.84
C MET A 132 -19.39 -17.61 -20.54
N MET A 133 -18.72 -18.60 -19.93
CA MET A 133 -19.14 -19.18 -18.67
C MET A 133 -18.92 -18.22 -17.48
N TRP A 134 -17.84 -17.47 -17.49
CA TRP A 134 -17.55 -16.43 -16.49
C TRP A 134 -18.49 -15.24 -16.60
N ILE A 135 -18.87 -14.83 -17.83
CA ILE A 135 -19.84 -13.77 -18.07
C ILE A 135 -21.23 -14.21 -17.59
N ALA A 136 -21.64 -15.45 -17.82
CA ALA A 136 -22.90 -15.98 -17.33
C ALA A 136 -22.98 -16.01 -15.79
N LEU A 137 -21.89 -16.38 -15.11
CA LEU A 137 -21.81 -16.36 -13.64
C LEU A 137 -21.92 -14.94 -13.05
N LEU A 138 -21.36 -13.92 -13.71
CA LEU A 138 -21.49 -12.52 -13.30
C LEU A 138 -22.93 -12.03 -13.34
N PHE A 139 -23.71 -12.42 -14.34
CA PHE A 139 -25.15 -12.05 -14.44
C PHE A 139 -26.01 -12.75 -13.40
N ILE A 140 -25.68 -13.99 -13.00
CA ILE A 140 -26.42 -14.72 -11.97
C ILE A 140 -26.17 -14.09 -10.58
N SER A 141 -24.95 -13.69 -10.27
CA SER A 141 -24.62 -13.07 -8.98
C SER A 141 -25.18 -11.64 -8.85
N GLY A 142 -25.23 -10.87 -9.94
CA GLY A 142 -25.81 -9.52 -9.96
C GLY A 142 -27.34 -9.52 -9.85
N GLY A 143 -28.02 -10.53 -10.39
CA GLY A 143 -29.48 -10.65 -10.37
C GLY A 143 -30.05 -10.93 -8.97
N ILE A 144 -29.34 -11.65 -8.12
CA ILE A 144 -29.79 -11.98 -6.76
C ILE A 144 -29.80 -10.75 -5.85
N LEU A 145 -28.78 -9.88 -5.95
CA LEU A 145 -28.71 -8.65 -5.14
C LEU A 145 -29.80 -7.63 -5.47
N THR A 146 -30.16 -7.48 -6.73
CA THR A 146 -31.24 -6.57 -7.13
C THR A 146 -32.63 -7.12 -6.79
N GLY A 147 -32.82 -8.45 -6.85
CA GLY A 147 -34.05 -9.10 -6.46
C GLY A 147 -34.39 -8.94 -4.97
N VAL A 148 -33.40 -9.06 -4.10
CA VAL A 148 -33.57 -8.92 -2.64
C VAL A 148 -33.92 -7.48 -2.26
N MET A 149 -33.32 -6.48 -2.89
CA MET A 149 -33.64 -5.06 -2.60
C MET A 149 -35.04 -4.66 -3.06
N VAL A 150 -35.50 -5.19 -4.17
CA VAL A 150 -36.88 -4.90 -4.67
C VAL A 150 -37.91 -5.59 -3.79
N PHE A 151 -37.66 -6.79 -3.29
CA PHE A 151 -38.55 -7.53 -2.41
C PHE A 151 -38.71 -6.87 -1.03
N ASP A 152 -37.60 -6.37 -0.46
CA ASP A 152 -37.62 -5.68 0.82
C ASP A 152 -38.33 -4.31 0.75
N LYS A 153 -38.16 -3.59 -0.36
CA LYS A 153 -38.90 -2.33 -0.59
C LYS A 153 -40.42 -2.54 -0.74
N ARG A 154 -40.85 -3.63 -1.38
CA ARG A 154 -42.29 -3.97 -1.49
C ARG A 154 -42.93 -4.33 -0.14
N LYS A 155 -42.17 -5.02 0.74
CA LYS A 155 -42.64 -5.42 2.07
C LYS A 155 -42.86 -4.22 3.01
N ARG A 156 -42.10 -3.13 2.84
CA ARG A 156 -42.27 -1.90 3.65
C ARG A 156 -43.45 -1.03 3.23
N HIS A 157 -43.97 -1.18 2.01
CA HIS A 157 -45.15 -0.44 1.54
C HIS A 157 -46.47 -1.16 1.81
N SER A 158 -46.46 -2.43 2.25
CA SER A 158 -47.65 -3.21 2.54
C SER A 158 -48.09 -3.20 4.00
N VAL A 159 -47.38 -2.44 4.86
CA VAL A 159 -47.68 -2.29 6.30
C VAL A 159 -47.86 -0.81 6.60
N LYS A 160 -48.98 -0.25 6.06
CA LYS A 160 -49.54 1.04 6.46
C LYS A 160 -51.04 0.97 6.28
#